data_8e0c7dba411e7811ff1cc363a30f44dc
#
_entry.id   8e0c7dba411e7811ff1cc363a30f44dc
#
_cell.length_a   1.000
_cell.length_b   1.000
_cell.length_c   1.000
_cell.angle_alpha   90.00
_cell.angle_beta   90.00
_cell.angle_gamma   90.00
#
_symmetry.space_group_name_H-M   'P 1'
#
loop_
_entity.id
_entity.type
_entity.pdbx_description
1 polymer ?
#
loop_
_entity_poly.entity_id
_entity_poly.type
_entity_poly.pdbx_seq_one_letter_code
_entity_poly.pdbx_strand_id
1 'polypeptide(L)'
;MVTNIDGIRIKSIACAVPKQKLSLMEYAPDLFNEKSAKRMVKGTGFSNLRISDESTTTADLCVVAAEKIFSDIDRKSIGALVFVTQTPDYILPATSHVLQDRLGLRNDAICLDINEGCSGYVTGVFVSAMLAKQLNTKVCLLGGDTVSKLTLPVDRATRCIFGDAGTATIIEAGEQNVPFSFASYGDRYDAIIMENSRHRIKNNPVNEGLLYLDGAEIMNFTLNEVPELIYGLLASCEIDMNKISLLACHQANMVILRSLAEKLNVQADKVPFTSREIGNESSASIPMVLQASQVADLSKVLCCGFGVGLSAGAFIYNFTKTDFYGVSEL
;
A
#
# COMPACT_ATOMS: atom_id res chain seq x y z
N MET A 1 18.32 -5.93 4.85
CA MET A 1 18.40 -6.23 6.31
C MET A 1 17.22 -7.12 6.66
N VAL A 2 17.51 -8.26 7.33
CA VAL A 2 16.46 -9.14 7.84
C VAL A 2 16.37 -8.99 9.36
N THR A 3 15.16 -8.96 9.90
CA THR A 3 14.88 -8.86 11.34
C THR A 3 13.61 -9.63 11.69
N ASN A 4 13.32 -9.84 12.96
CA ASN A 4 12.14 -10.56 13.43
C ASN A 4 11.46 -9.82 14.57
N ILE A 5 10.14 -9.82 14.62
CA ILE A 5 9.36 -9.36 15.77
C ILE A 5 8.51 -10.53 16.26
N ASP A 6 8.78 -10.94 17.50
CA ASP A 6 8.08 -12.06 18.12
C ASP A 6 6.80 -11.60 18.81
N GLY A 7 5.80 -12.49 18.84
CA GLY A 7 4.60 -12.31 19.64
C GLY A 7 3.65 -11.22 19.10
N ILE A 8 3.32 -11.27 17.80
CA ILE A 8 2.46 -10.29 17.12
C ILE A 8 1.19 -10.96 16.59
N ARG A 9 0.10 -10.20 16.58
CA ARG A 9 -1.15 -10.54 15.90
C ARG A 9 -1.62 -9.38 15.04
N ILE A 10 -1.80 -9.61 13.74
CA ILE A 10 -2.61 -8.77 12.86
C ILE A 10 -4.06 -9.23 13.04
N LYS A 11 -4.82 -8.45 13.84
CA LYS A 11 -6.16 -8.84 14.29
C LYS A 11 -7.20 -8.61 13.24
N SER A 12 -7.22 -7.43 12.61
CA SER A 12 -8.30 -7.02 11.72
C SER A 12 -7.78 -6.18 10.57
N ILE A 13 -8.41 -6.31 9.39
CA ILE A 13 -8.14 -5.51 8.20
C ILE A 13 -9.48 -5.04 7.61
N ALA A 14 -9.56 -3.76 7.26
CA ALA A 14 -10.65 -3.16 6.50
C ALA A 14 -10.11 -2.24 5.42
N CYS A 15 -10.85 -2.07 4.34
CA CYS A 15 -10.48 -1.22 3.22
C CYS A 15 -11.63 -0.28 2.84
N ALA A 16 -11.28 0.84 2.20
CA ALA A 16 -12.24 1.76 1.62
C ALA A 16 -11.72 2.33 0.31
N VAL A 17 -12.63 2.56 -0.64
CA VAL A 17 -12.35 3.15 -1.94
C VAL A 17 -13.35 4.25 -2.23
N PRO A 18 -13.02 5.22 -3.10
CA PRO A 18 -14.01 6.17 -3.60
C PRO A 18 -15.16 5.45 -4.30
N LYS A 19 -16.38 5.96 -4.13
CA LYS A 19 -17.55 5.45 -4.83
C LYS A 19 -17.45 5.62 -6.34
N GLN A 20 -16.81 6.71 -6.78
CA GLN A 20 -16.61 7.00 -8.18
C GLN A 20 -15.64 6.00 -8.82
N LYS A 21 -16.14 5.25 -9.81
CA LYS A 21 -15.38 4.29 -10.61
C LYS A 21 -15.46 4.70 -12.07
N LEU A 22 -14.33 5.04 -12.67
CA LEU A 22 -14.23 5.60 -14.02
C LEU A 22 -13.37 4.72 -14.93
N SER A 23 -13.83 4.49 -16.15
CA SER A 23 -12.99 3.98 -17.22
C SER A 23 -11.95 5.04 -17.64
N LEU A 24 -10.90 4.63 -18.35
CA LEU A 24 -9.90 5.59 -18.85
C LEU A 24 -10.49 6.65 -19.79
N MET A 25 -11.54 6.31 -20.54
CA MET A 25 -12.22 7.26 -21.44
C MET A 25 -13.08 8.28 -20.70
N GLU A 26 -13.63 7.92 -19.55
CA GLU A 26 -14.37 8.84 -18.68
C GLU A 26 -13.42 9.71 -17.85
N TYR A 27 -12.32 9.15 -17.37
CA TYR A 27 -11.36 9.83 -16.49
C TYR A 27 -10.41 10.77 -17.24
N ALA A 28 -10.00 10.38 -18.45
CA ALA A 28 -9.04 11.15 -19.27
C ALA A 28 -9.44 11.14 -20.75
N PRO A 29 -10.62 11.75 -21.10
CA PRO A 29 -11.18 11.69 -22.45
C PRO A 29 -10.27 12.31 -23.51
N ASP A 30 -9.49 13.34 -23.15
CA ASP A 30 -8.57 14.01 -24.06
C ASP A 30 -7.29 13.17 -24.35
N LEU A 31 -6.98 12.20 -23.51
CA LEU A 31 -5.80 11.35 -23.67
C LEU A 31 -6.08 10.07 -24.43
N PHE A 32 -7.33 9.57 -24.40
CA PHE A 32 -7.65 8.24 -24.90
C PHE A 32 -8.83 8.25 -25.87
N ASN A 33 -8.64 7.58 -27.00
CA ASN A 33 -9.72 7.04 -27.81
C ASN A 33 -9.91 5.54 -27.47
N GLU A 34 -10.98 4.92 -27.97
CA GLU A 34 -11.34 3.52 -27.69
C GLU A 34 -10.16 2.54 -27.94
N LYS A 35 -9.44 2.71 -29.05
CA LYS A 35 -8.33 1.83 -29.44
C LYS A 35 -7.14 1.97 -28.48
N SER A 36 -6.78 3.21 -28.10
CA SER A 36 -5.66 3.48 -27.19
C SER A 36 -6.01 3.10 -25.75
N ALA A 37 -7.26 3.31 -25.31
CA ALA A 37 -7.73 2.88 -24.01
C ALA A 37 -7.69 1.35 -23.88
N LYS A 38 -8.21 0.59 -24.86
CA LYS A 38 -8.12 -0.88 -24.90
C LYS A 38 -6.67 -1.37 -24.84
N ARG A 39 -5.74 -0.71 -25.54
CA ARG A 39 -4.31 -1.06 -25.49
C ARG A 39 -3.73 -0.83 -24.09
N MET A 40 -4.06 0.29 -23.45
CA MET A 40 -3.60 0.62 -22.10
C MET A 40 -4.13 -0.38 -21.07
N VAL A 41 -5.42 -0.68 -21.09
CA VAL A 41 -6.04 -1.71 -20.23
C VAL A 41 -5.38 -3.07 -20.42
N LYS A 42 -5.07 -3.46 -21.66
CA LYS A 42 -4.37 -4.73 -21.94
C LYS A 42 -2.95 -4.74 -21.38
N GLY A 43 -2.26 -3.60 -21.40
CA GLY A 43 -0.89 -3.46 -20.90
C GLY A 43 -0.84 -3.37 -19.38
N THR A 44 -1.65 -2.50 -18.76
CA THR A 44 -1.62 -2.26 -17.31
C THR A 44 -2.44 -3.25 -16.49
N GLY A 45 -3.53 -3.77 -17.08
CA GLY A 45 -4.53 -4.58 -16.40
C GLY A 45 -5.67 -3.79 -15.78
N PHE A 46 -5.55 -2.48 -15.62
CA PHE A 46 -6.57 -1.61 -15.03
C PHE A 46 -7.67 -1.30 -16.04
N SER A 47 -8.88 -1.74 -15.78
CA SER A 47 -10.06 -1.46 -16.61
C SER A 47 -10.81 -0.23 -16.14
N ASN A 48 -10.85 0.00 -14.85
CA ASN A 48 -11.40 1.17 -14.21
C ASN A 48 -10.48 1.66 -13.10
N LEU A 49 -10.65 2.92 -12.71
CA LEU A 49 -9.95 3.55 -11.61
C LEU A 49 -10.97 4.06 -10.59
N ARG A 50 -10.66 3.93 -9.30
CA ARG A 50 -11.40 4.55 -8.22
C ARG A 50 -10.78 5.90 -7.94
N ILE A 51 -11.52 6.97 -8.15
CA ILE A 51 -11.02 8.34 -8.11
C ILE A 51 -11.79 9.15 -7.07
N SER A 52 -11.07 9.73 -6.14
CA SER A 52 -11.61 10.65 -5.14
C SER A 52 -12.05 11.97 -5.78
N ASP A 53 -13.15 12.54 -5.32
CA ASP A 53 -13.50 13.92 -5.63
C ASP A 53 -12.48 14.91 -5.00
N GLU A 54 -12.65 16.20 -5.28
CA GLU A 54 -11.73 17.24 -4.78
C GLU A 54 -11.68 17.31 -3.26
N SER A 55 -12.78 17.02 -2.57
CA SER A 55 -12.95 17.15 -1.13
C SER A 55 -12.50 15.91 -0.34
N THR A 56 -12.58 14.73 -0.93
CA THR A 56 -12.26 13.45 -0.27
C THR A 56 -10.75 13.27 -0.18
N THR A 57 -10.23 13.09 1.03
CA THR A 57 -8.82 12.86 1.31
C THR A 57 -8.51 11.40 1.62
N THR A 58 -7.23 11.05 1.69
CA THR A 58 -6.79 9.75 2.17
C THR A 58 -7.26 9.47 3.60
N ALA A 59 -7.22 10.49 4.45
CA ALA A 59 -7.70 10.39 5.82
C ALA A 59 -9.20 10.02 5.88
N ASP A 60 -10.02 10.56 4.99
CA ASP A 60 -11.45 10.24 4.92
C ASP A 60 -11.69 8.76 4.59
N LEU A 61 -10.98 8.23 3.59
CA LEU A 61 -11.05 6.81 3.22
C LEU A 61 -10.58 5.92 4.38
N CYS A 62 -9.50 6.29 5.05
CA CYS A 62 -8.99 5.56 6.21
C CYS A 62 -9.96 5.58 7.39
N VAL A 63 -10.66 6.69 7.64
CA VAL A 63 -11.71 6.77 8.67
C VAL A 63 -12.85 5.80 8.35
N VAL A 64 -13.32 5.74 7.10
CA VAL A 64 -14.38 4.80 6.70
C VAL A 64 -13.93 3.35 6.93
N ALA A 65 -12.69 3.00 6.60
CA ALA A 65 -12.15 1.67 6.86
C ALA A 65 -12.04 1.39 8.37
N ALA A 66 -11.53 2.33 9.16
CA ALA A 66 -11.37 2.17 10.60
C ALA A 66 -12.70 2.03 11.35
N GLU A 67 -13.72 2.80 10.95
CA GLU A 67 -15.05 2.74 11.56
C GLU A 67 -15.72 1.36 11.40
N LYS A 68 -15.41 0.63 10.32
CA LYS A 68 -15.86 -0.76 10.18
C LYS A 68 -15.27 -1.67 11.25
N ILE A 69 -14.00 -1.50 11.57
CA ILE A 69 -13.33 -2.30 12.61
C ILE A 69 -13.81 -1.87 14.01
N PHE A 70 -14.03 -0.58 14.21
CA PHE A 70 -14.46 -0.05 15.51
C PHE A 70 -15.93 -0.36 15.85
N SER A 71 -16.70 -0.99 14.95
CA SER A 71 -17.97 -1.62 15.35
C SER A 71 -17.77 -2.76 16.35
N ASP A 72 -16.63 -3.45 16.31
CA ASP A 72 -16.36 -4.65 17.12
C ASP A 72 -15.17 -4.47 18.09
N ILE A 73 -14.37 -3.41 17.89
CA ILE A 73 -13.19 -3.13 18.72
C ILE A 73 -13.38 -1.81 19.46
N ASP A 74 -13.23 -1.86 20.78
CA ASP A 74 -13.24 -0.64 21.59
C ASP A 74 -12.06 0.26 21.21
N ARG A 75 -12.39 1.43 20.67
CA ARG A 75 -11.40 2.44 20.27
C ARG A 75 -10.57 2.98 21.44
N LYS A 76 -11.03 2.87 22.68
CA LYS A 76 -10.24 3.21 23.87
C LYS A 76 -9.13 2.18 24.17
N SER A 77 -9.17 1.00 23.54
CA SER A 77 -8.07 0.03 23.61
C SER A 77 -6.90 0.35 22.66
N ILE A 78 -7.03 1.38 21.81
CA ILE A 78 -5.96 1.81 20.89
C ILE A 78 -5.03 2.77 21.62
N GLY A 79 -3.77 2.39 21.78
CA GLY A 79 -2.74 3.22 22.42
C GLY A 79 -1.76 3.86 21.45
N ALA A 80 -1.83 3.51 20.15
CA ALA A 80 -1.08 4.20 19.11
C ALA A 80 -1.83 4.20 17.77
N LEU A 81 -1.67 5.27 17.01
CA LEU A 81 -2.14 5.44 15.64
C LEU A 81 -0.94 5.71 14.73
N VAL A 82 -0.73 4.84 13.76
CA VAL A 82 0.28 4.99 12.71
C VAL A 82 -0.42 5.26 11.40
N PHE A 83 -0.07 6.34 10.72
CA PHE A 83 -0.64 6.69 9.42
C PHE A 83 0.44 6.69 8.35
N VAL A 84 0.32 5.80 7.38
CA VAL A 84 1.25 5.65 6.25
C VAL A 84 0.63 6.28 5.01
N THR A 85 1.21 7.37 4.54
CA THR A 85 0.71 8.07 3.35
C THR A 85 1.74 9.01 2.75
N GLN A 86 1.64 9.25 1.45
CA GLN A 86 2.32 10.35 0.72
C GLN A 86 1.37 11.49 0.36
N THR A 87 0.09 11.35 0.73
CA THR A 87 -0.97 12.35 0.50
C THR A 87 -1.65 12.75 1.82
N PRO A 88 -0.88 13.31 2.80
CA PRO A 88 -1.43 13.77 4.07
C PRO A 88 -2.33 15.00 3.86
N ASP A 89 -3.29 15.23 4.76
CA ASP A 89 -4.19 16.39 4.69
C ASP A 89 -3.41 17.70 4.79
N TYR A 90 -2.37 17.74 5.64
CA TYR A 90 -1.58 18.94 5.93
C TYR A 90 -0.09 18.63 6.01
N ILE A 91 0.75 19.65 5.79
CA ILE A 91 2.18 19.57 6.13
C ILE A 91 2.37 19.55 7.65
N LEU A 92 1.57 20.32 8.36
CA LEU A 92 1.48 20.37 9.83
C LEU A 92 0.06 20.82 10.24
N PRO A 93 -0.52 20.20 11.28
CA PRO A 93 0.04 19.11 12.05
C PRO A 93 0.14 17.80 11.24
N ALA A 94 0.82 16.78 11.79
CA ALA A 94 0.72 15.42 11.25
C ALA A 94 -0.74 14.98 11.22
N THR A 95 -1.16 14.33 10.12
CA THR A 95 -2.57 13.95 9.91
C THR A 95 -3.05 12.92 10.94
N SER A 96 -2.14 12.10 11.49
CA SER A 96 -2.46 11.18 12.59
C SER A 96 -3.05 11.85 13.83
N HIS A 97 -2.69 13.10 14.13
CA HIS A 97 -3.33 13.86 15.22
C HIS A 97 -4.78 14.25 14.89
N VAL A 98 -5.04 14.61 13.63
CA VAL A 98 -6.41 14.88 13.16
C VAL A 98 -7.26 13.60 13.20
N LEU A 99 -6.67 12.49 12.77
CA LEU A 99 -7.32 11.17 12.78
C LEU A 99 -7.56 10.66 14.19
N GLN A 100 -6.69 10.96 15.15
CA GLN A 100 -6.88 10.60 16.56
C GLN A 100 -8.18 11.20 17.12
N ASP A 101 -8.44 12.47 16.86
CA ASP A 101 -9.67 13.15 17.28
C ASP A 101 -10.89 12.62 16.52
N ARG A 102 -10.81 12.57 15.20
CA ARG A 102 -11.90 12.08 14.32
C ARG A 102 -12.35 10.67 14.66
N LEU A 103 -11.44 9.78 15.03
CA LEU A 103 -11.73 8.41 15.43
C LEU A 103 -12.06 8.28 16.92
N GLY A 104 -12.07 9.36 17.69
CA GLY A 104 -12.37 9.38 19.12
C GLY A 104 -11.43 8.50 19.95
N LEU A 105 -10.15 8.41 19.56
CA LEU A 105 -9.16 7.66 20.31
C LEU A 105 -8.79 8.39 21.61
N ARG A 106 -8.09 7.71 22.50
CA ARG A 106 -7.65 8.29 23.78
C ARG A 106 -6.58 9.37 23.57
N ASN A 107 -6.56 10.38 24.44
CA ASN A 107 -5.64 11.53 24.31
C ASN A 107 -4.17 11.19 24.59
N ASP A 108 -3.88 10.09 25.24
CA ASP A 108 -2.52 9.58 25.49
C ASP A 108 -2.06 8.56 24.45
N ALA A 109 -2.80 8.41 23.33
CA ALA A 109 -2.36 7.60 22.20
C ALA A 109 -1.17 8.27 21.49
N ILE A 110 -0.17 7.48 21.14
CA ILE A 110 0.94 7.94 20.29
C ILE A 110 0.43 8.09 18.86
N CYS A 111 0.64 9.23 18.23
CA CYS A 111 0.25 9.52 16.84
C CYS A 111 1.49 9.74 15.98
N LEU A 112 1.60 9.02 14.86
CA LEU A 112 2.77 9.01 13.99
C LEU A 112 2.37 8.94 12.51
N ASP A 113 2.85 9.88 11.69
CA ASP A 113 2.81 9.78 10.23
C ASP A 113 4.10 9.18 9.69
N ILE A 114 3.98 8.29 8.71
CA ILE A 114 5.10 7.72 7.95
C ILE A 114 4.92 8.14 6.48
N ASN A 115 5.86 8.94 5.97
CA ASN A 115 5.87 9.33 4.57
C ASN A 115 6.48 8.21 3.71
N GLU A 116 5.70 7.20 3.41
CA GLU A 116 6.04 6.11 2.50
C GLU A 116 4.83 5.75 1.62
N GLY A 117 5.11 5.33 0.39
CA GLY A 117 4.09 4.90 -0.57
C GLY A 117 3.99 3.38 -0.68
N CYS A 118 4.34 2.84 -1.83
CA CYS A 118 4.10 1.45 -2.24
C CYS A 118 4.69 0.36 -1.32
N SER A 119 5.81 0.63 -0.62
CA SER A 119 6.41 -0.24 0.41
C SER A 119 5.88 0.04 1.82
N GLY A 120 5.16 1.12 1.99
CA GLY A 120 4.78 1.71 3.28
C GLY A 120 3.95 0.80 4.18
N TYR A 121 3.10 -0.07 3.61
CA TYR A 121 2.36 -1.02 4.45
C TYR A 121 3.29 -1.95 5.24
N VAL A 122 4.37 -2.44 4.64
CA VAL A 122 5.34 -3.31 5.33
C VAL A 122 6.04 -2.56 6.46
N THR A 123 6.49 -1.34 6.20
CA THR A 123 7.08 -0.46 7.23
C THR A 123 6.07 -0.12 8.34
N GLY A 124 4.83 0.19 7.95
CA GLY A 124 3.73 0.46 8.88
C GLY A 124 3.44 -0.71 9.81
N VAL A 125 3.36 -1.94 9.26
CA VAL A 125 3.19 -3.17 10.06
C VAL A 125 4.37 -3.36 11.02
N PHE A 126 5.61 -3.17 10.56
CA PHE A 126 6.81 -3.30 11.39
C PHE A 126 6.81 -2.30 12.56
N VAL A 127 6.58 -1.03 12.30
CA VAL A 127 6.53 0.03 13.32
C VAL A 127 5.37 -0.22 14.30
N SER A 128 4.19 -0.56 13.78
CA SER A 128 3.01 -0.86 14.59
C SER A 128 3.20 -2.08 15.48
N ALA A 129 3.89 -3.12 14.97
CA ALA A 129 4.22 -4.31 15.74
C ALA A 129 5.18 -3.99 16.91
N MET A 130 6.21 -3.18 16.68
CA MET A 130 7.11 -2.69 17.73
C MET A 130 6.35 -1.90 18.79
N LEU A 131 5.48 -0.97 18.37
CA LEU A 131 4.68 -0.16 19.29
C LEU A 131 3.69 -1.02 20.08
N ALA A 132 3.00 -1.96 19.44
CA ALA A 132 2.05 -2.86 20.10
C ALA A 132 2.72 -3.67 21.20
N LYS A 133 3.92 -4.17 20.92
CA LYS A 133 4.70 -4.95 21.88
C LYS A 133 5.25 -4.11 23.03
N GLN A 134 5.85 -2.96 22.72
CA GLN A 134 6.48 -2.10 23.71
C GLN A 134 5.45 -1.45 24.66
N LEU A 135 4.30 -1.04 24.10
CA LEU A 135 3.24 -0.36 24.86
C LEU A 135 2.22 -1.32 25.47
N ASN A 136 2.26 -2.61 25.11
CA ASN A 136 1.27 -3.63 25.48
C ASN A 136 -0.16 -3.17 25.21
N THR A 137 -0.41 -2.65 24.00
CA THR A 137 -1.69 -2.06 23.58
C THR A 137 -2.00 -2.44 22.13
N LYS A 138 -3.23 -2.15 21.68
CA LYS A 138 -3.53 -2.23 20.25
C LYS A 138 -3.02 -0.99 19.53
N VAL A 139 -2.57 -1.19 18.31
CA VAL A 139 -2.16 -0.13 17.37
C VAL A 139 -3.10 -0.14 16.18
N CYS A 140 -3.63 1.03 15.84
CA CYS A 140 -4.35 1.25 14.60
C CYS A 140 -3.36 1.73 13.54
N LEU A 141 -3.07 0.88 12.57
CA LEU A 141 -2.32 1.24 11.37
C LEU A 141 -3.32 1.65 10.30
N LEU A 142 -3.25 2.88 9.86
CA LEU A 142 -3.95 3.42 8.69
C LEU A 142 -2.96 3.55 7.54
N GLY A 143 -3.38 3.21 6.33
CA GLY A 143 -2.53 3.34 5.15
C GLY A 143 -3.36 3.57 3.90
N GLY A 144 -2.88 4.43 3.03
CA GLY A 144 -3.56 4.77 1.79
C GLY A 144 -2.98 5.99 1.13
N ASP A 145 -3.47 6.26 -0.07
CA ASP A 145 -3.10 7.43 -0.85
C ASP A 145 -4.22 7.86 -1.80
N THR A 146 -4.34 9.16 -2.05
CA THR A 146 -5.14 9.75 -3.13
C THR A 146 -4.21 10.20 -4.26
N VAL A 147 -3.48 9.24 -4.85
CA VAL A 147 -2.44 9.50 -5.86
C VAL A 147 -3.02 10.14 -7.12
N SER A 148 -4.30 9.91 -7.42
CA SER A 148 -4.98 10.55 -8.56
C SER A 148 -4.84 12.07 -8.57
N LYS A 149 -4.73 12.70 -7.37
CA LYS A 149 -4.56 14.15 -7.18
C LYS A 149 -3.14 14.65 -7.45
N LEU A 150 -2.16 13.76 -7.50
CA LEU A 150 -0.75 14.09 -7.74
C LEU A 150 -0.35 13.98 -9.21
N THR A 151 -1.22 13.41 -10.06
CA THR A 151 -0.92 13.13 -11.46
C THR A 151 -1.15 14.34 -12.34
N LEU A 152 -0.25 14.59 -13.29
CA LEU A 152 -0.46 15.61 -14.32
C LEU A 152 -1.59 15.17 -15.27
N PRO A 153 -2.63 16.00 -15.51
CA PRO A 153 -3.79 15.63 -16.33
C PRO A 153 -3.45 15.14 -17.74
N VAL A 154 -2.36 15.62 -18.33
CA VAL A 154 -1.92 15.27 -19.69
C VAL A 154 -0.89 14.13 -19.73
N ASP A 155 -0.43 13.64 -18.57
CA ASP A 155 0.56 12.58 -18.50
C ASP A 155 -0.08 11.19 -18.56
N ARG A 156 0.10 10.49 -19.68
CA ARG A 156 -0.39 9.12 -19.85
C ARG A 156 0.30 8.09 -18.96
N ALA A 157 1.52 8.38 -18.51
CA ALA A 157 2.29 7.42 -17.71
C ALA A 157 1.75 7.28 -16.29
N THR A 158 1.28 8.39 -15.71
CA THR A 158 0.74 8.41 -14.34
C THR A 158 -0.77 8.44 -14.30
N ARG A 159 -1.42 9.26 -15.14
CA ARG A 159 -2.87 9.51 -15.11
C ARG A 159 -3.73 8.24 -15.25
N CYS A 160 -3.25 7.21 -15.95
CA CYS A 160 -4.04 6.03 -16.29
C CYS A 160 -3.79 4.80 -15.42
N ILE A 161 -2.97 4.91 -14.38
CA ILE A 161 -2.61 3.74 -13.57
C ILE A 161 -3.04 3.86 -12.11
N PHE A 162 -3.09 5.07 -11.54
CA PHE A 162 -3.39 5.25 -10.12
C PHE A 162 -4.87 5.29 -9.83
N GLY A 163 -5.24 4.62 -8.73
CA GLY A 163 -6.50 4.74 -8.06
C GLY A 163 -6.31 5.06 -6.59
N ASP A 164 -7.34 5.53 -5.93
CA ASP A 164 -7.31 6.00 -4.56
C ASP A 164 -7.91 4.95 -3.63
N ALA A 165 -7.31 4.77 -2.47
CA ALA A 165 -7.83 3.88 -1.43
C ALA A 165 -7.31 4.27 -0.04
N GLY A 166 -8.04 3.84 0.98
CA GLY A 166 -7.63 3.90 2.38
C GLY A 166 -7.87 2.57 3.08
N THR A 167 -7.05 2.23 4.05
CA THR A 167 -7.13 0.97 4.79
C THR A 167 -6.91 1.19 6.27
N ALA A 168 -7.42 0.27 7.07
CA ALA A 168 -7.18 0.19 8.50
C ALA A 168 -6.79 -1.24 8.88
N THR A 169 -5.77 -1.37 9.70
CA THR A 169 -5.29 -2.65 10.24
C THR A 169 -5.08 -2.51 11.73
N ILE A 170 -5.62 -3.45 12.52
CA ILE A 170 -5.36 -3.49 13.96
C ILE A 170 -4.27 -4.52 14.24
N ILE A 171 -3.24 -4.07 14.94
CA ILE A 171 -2.11 -4.88 15.36
C ILE A 171 -2.04 -4.89 16.88
N GLU A 172 -1.87 -6.05 17.47
CA GLU A 172 -1.78 -6.25 18.92
C GLU A 172 -0.71 -7.29 19.26
N ALA A 173 -0.37 -7.42 20.53
CA ALA A 173 0.43 -8.54 21.01
C ALA A 173 -0.28 -9.87 20.72
N GLY A 174 0.48 -10.89 20.34
CA GLY A 174 -0.04 -12.19 19.93
C GLY A 174 1.01 -13.29 20.02
N GLU A 175 0.91 -14.31 19.17
CA GLU A 175 1.74 -15.51 19.26
C GLU A 175 2.67 -15.70 18.05
N GLN A 176 2.47 -14.95 16.96
CA GLN A 176 3.25 -15.17 15.75
C GLN A 176 4.58 -14.42 15.78
N ASN A 177 5.61 -15.09 15.33
CA ASN A 177 6.91 -14.50 15.06
C ASN A 177 6.93 -14.08 13.60
N VAL A 178 7.17 -12.80 13.36
CA VAL A 178 7.02 -12.20 12.05
C VAL A 178 8.38 -11.76 11.53
N PRO A 179 8.94 -12.46 10.54
CA PRO A 179 10.18 -12.06 9.89
C PRO A 179 9.93 -10.94 8.88
N PHE A 180 10.82 -9.97 8.88
CA PHE A 180 10.81 -8.82 7.97
C PHE A 180 12.13 -8.71 7.21
N SER A 181 12.05 -8.22 5.97
CA SER A 181 13.22 -7.81 5.20
C SER A 181 12.98 -6.43 4.59
N PHE A 182 14.03 -5.58 4.61
CA PHE A 182 13.98 -4.21 4.07
C PHE A 182 15.20 -3.92 3.23
N ALA A 183 14.99 -3.12 2.16
CA ALA A 183 16.05 -2.55 1.35
C ALA A 183 15.66 -1.13 0.89
N SER A 184 16.64 -0.22 0.85
CA SER A 184 16.47 1.16 0.39
C SER A 184 17.62 1.52 -0.55
N TYR A 185 17.28 2.13 -1.68
CA TYR A 185 18.16 2.52 -2.78
C TYR A 185 18.01 4.02 -3.03
N GLY A 186 18.50 4.81 -2.08
CA GLY A 186 18.37 6.27 -2.09
C GLY A 186 19.15 6.95 -3.21
N ASP A 187 20.08 6.27 -3.85
CA ASP A 187 20.76 6.71 -5.06
C ASP A 187 19.85 6.76 -6.31
N ARG A 188 18.68 6.11 -6.24
CA ARG A 188 17.66 6.06 -7.30
C ARG A 188 16.37 6.82 -6.92
N TYR A 189 16.46 7.79 -6.00
CA TYR A 189 15.30 8.51 -5.44
C TYR A 189 14.48 9.25 -6.50
N ASP A 190 15.10 9.64 -7.60
CA ASP A 190 14.48 10.41 -8.69
C ASP A 190 13.71 9.55 -9.70
N ALA A 191 13.77 8.22 -9.60
CA ALA A 191 12.98 7.33 -10.44
C ALA A 191 11.47 7.44 -10.20
N ILE A 192 11.07 7.79 -8.96
CA ILE A 192 9.69 8.14 -8.61
C ILE A 192 9.76 9.39 -7.73
N ILE A 193 9.40 10.52 -8.28
CA ILE A 193 9.58 11.80 -7.59
C ILE A 193 8.45 12.78 -7.91
N MET A 194 8.22 13.66 -6.95
CA MET A 194 7.38 14.84 -7.10
C MET A 194 8.20 16.06 -6.73
N GLU A 195 8.91 16.63 -7.72
CA GLU A 195 9.76 17.80 -7.54
C GLU A 195 8.90 19.03 -7.21
N ASN A 196 9.47 19.98 -6.47
CA ASN A 196 8.76 21.19 -6.03
C ASN A 196 7.51 20.97 -5.15
N SER A 197 7.32 19.74 -4.67
CA SER A 197 6.19 19.41 -3.80
C SER A 197 6.30 20.01 -2.40
N ARG A 198 7.51 20.45 -2.01
CA ARG A 198 7.78 21.04 -0.68
C ARG A 198 8.88 22.12 -0.75
N HIS A 199 9.85 22.06 0.16
CA HIS A 199 10.86 23.12 0.35
C HIS A 199 11.98 23.12 -0.68
N ARG A 200 12.27 21.99 -1.30
CA ARG A 200 13.32 21.93 -2.34
C ARG A 200 12.72 22.32 -3.69
N ILE A 201 13.17 23.47 -4.21
CA ILE A 201 12.67 24.07 -5.46
C ILE A 201 13.70 23.90 -6.56
N LYS A 202 13.26 23.43 -7.72
CA LYS A 202 14.00 23.42 -8.99
C LYS A 202 13.36 24.37 -9.99
N ASN A 203 14.17 25.04 -10.82
CA ASN A 203 13.68 25.97 -11.84
C ASN A 203 12.93 25.28 -12.98
N ASN A 204 13.35 24.06 -13.35
CA ASN A 204 12.73 23.26 -14.39
C ASN A 204 12.43 21.86 -13.83
N PRO A 205 11.34 21.70 -13.06
CA PRO A 205 11.00 20.41 -12.47
C PRO A 205 10.52 19.43 -13.54
N VAL A 206 10.82 18.14 -13.38
CA VAL A 206 10.24 17.10 -14.22
C VAL A 206 8.71 17.07 -14.00
N ASN A 207 7.96 16.76 -15.05
CA ASN A 207 6.51 16.62 -15.03
C ASN A 207 5.79 17.80 -14.32
N GLU A 208 6.28 19.04 -14.55
CA GLU A 208 5.75 20.29 -13.95
C GLU A 208 5.73 20.29 -12.41
N GLY A 209 6.55 19.45 -11.77
CA GLY A 209 6.58 19.29 -10.31
C GLY A 209 5.54 18.34 -9.75
N LEU A 210 4.68 17.76 -10.59
CA LEU A 210 3.76 16.69 -10.25
C LEU A 210 4.45 15.30 -10.34
N LEU A 211 3.72 14.26 -10.00
CA LEU A 211 4.29 12.90 -9.93
C LEU A 211 4.93 12.48 -11.25
N TYR A 212 6.20 12.12 -11.19
CA TYR A 212 6.99 11.54 -12.27
C TYR A 212 7.35 10.10 -11.98
N LEU A 213 7.31 9.25 -13.00
CA LEU A 213 7.70 7.84 -12.94
C LEU A 213 8.69 7.52 -14.08
N ASP A 214 9.88 7.04 -13.73
CA ASP A 214 10.73 6.33 -14.68
C ASP A 214 10.33 4.86 -14.74
N GLY A 215 9.45 4.52 -15.68
CA GLY A 215 8.92 3.16 -15.82
C GLY A 215 9.99 2.11 -16.13
N ALA A 216 11.09 2.48 -16.79
CA ALA A 216 12.18 1.57 -17.11
C ALA A 216 12.98 1.24 -15.85
N GLU A 217 13.33 2.24 -15.06
CA GLU A 217 14.06 2.06 -13.80
C GLU A 217 13.23 1.31 -12.76
N ILE A 218 11.93 1.62 -12.66
CA ILE A 218 11.00 0.90 -11.78
C ILE A 218 10.91 -0.59 -12.15
N MET A 219 10.81 -0.90 -13.45
CA MET A 219 10.78 -2.28 -13.94
C MET A 219 12.11 -2.99 -13.62
N ASN A 220 13.24 -2.35 -13.89
CA ASN A 220 14.57 -2.85 -13.60
C ASN A 220 14.73 -3.17 -12.10
N PHE A 221 14.42 -2.21 -11.26
CA PHE A 221 14.40 -2.37 -9.81
C PHE A 221 13.53 -3.55 -9.34
N THR A 222 12.29 -3.60 -9.83
CA THR A 222 11.33 -4.63 -9.41
C THR A 222 11.78 -6.04 -9.80
N LEU A 223 12.42 -6.22 -10.97
CA LEU A 223 12.81 -7.55 -11.45
C LEU A 223 14.19 -8.02 -10.97
N ASN A 224 15.00 -7.14 -10.42
CA ASN A 224 16.32 -7.50 -9.93
C ASN A 224 16.40 -7.48 -8.40
N GLU A 225 15.99 -6.38 -7.76
CA GLU A 225 16.17 -6.18 -6.32
C GLU A 225 15.08 -6.85 -5.47
N VAL A 226 13.82 -6.83 -5.95
CA VAL A 226 12.70 -7.41 -5.18
C VAL A 226 12.81 -8.93 -5.04
N PRO A 227 13.16 -9.72 -6.09
CA PRO A 227 13.40 -11.14 -5.93
C PRO A 227 14.52 -11.47 -4.94
N GLU A 228 15.62 -10.73 -4.97
CA GLU A 228 16.74 -10.93 -4.04
C GLU A 228 16.32 -10.68 -2.59
N LEU A 229 15.54 -9.62 -2.34
CA LEU A 229 14.97 -9.33 -1.03
C LEU A 229 14.07 -10.47 -0.54
N ILE A 230 13.19 -10.99 -1.42
CA ILE A 230 12.28 -12.10 -1.10
C ILE A 230 13.07 -13.39 -0.81
N TYR A 231 14.01 -13.77 -1.68
CA TYR A 231 14.83 -14.96 -1.46
C TYR A 231 15.71 -14.84 -0.21
N GLY A 232 16.25 -13.66 0.09
CA GLY A 232 16.99 -13.39 1.32
C GLY A 232 16.14 -13.58 2.58
N LEU A 233 14.86 -13.14 2.56
CA LEU A 233 13.92 -13.36 3.64
C LEU A 233 13.60 -14.85 3.81
N LEU A 234 13.28 -15.55 2.72
CA LEU A 234 12.96 -16.98 2.74
C LEU A 234 14.13 -17.83 3.25
N ALA A 235 15.34 -17.53 2.79
CA ALA A 235 16.56 -18.22 3.23
C ALA A 235 16.82 -18.02 4.73
N SER A 236 16.61 -16.81 5.26
CA SER A 236 16.79 -16.53 6.69
C SER A 236 15.79 -17.26 7.59
N CYS A 237 14.65 -17.66 7.02
CA CYS A 237 13.60 -18.41 7.73
C CYS A 237 13.63 -19.91 7.44
N GLU A 238 14.56 -20.39 6.60
CA GLU A 238 14.62 -21.77 6.12
C GLU A 238 13.31 -22.24 5.45
N ILE A 239 12.66 -21.32 4.70
CA ILE A 239 11.39 -21.56 4.01
C ILE A 239 11.64 -21.65 2.52
N ASP A 240 11.17 -22.73 1.88
CA ASP A 240 11.12 -22.83 0.43
C ASP A 240 9.97 -22.01 -0.16
N MET A 241 10.18 -21.37 -1.33
CA MET A 241 9.17 -20.59 -2.04
C MET A 241 7.88 -21.39 -2.31
N ASN A 242 7.98 -22.69 -2.56
CA ASN A 242 6.81 -23.55 -2.79
C ASN A 242 5.89 -23.68 -1.57
N LYS A 243 6.39 -23.38 -0.37
CA LYS A 243 5.62 -23.37 0.89
C LYS A 243 4.87 -22.06 1.11
N ILE A 244 5.15 -21.02 0.32
CA ILE A 244 4.37 -19.80 0.35
C ILE A 244 3.05 -20.07 -0.36
N SER A 245 1.95 -19.83 0.36
CA SER A 245 0.60 -20.04 -0.17
C SER A 245 0.15 -18.89 -1.07
N LEU A 246 0.52 -17.65 -0.74
CA LEU A 246 0.15 -16.44 -1.47
C LEU A 246 1.28 -15.40 -1.37
N LEU A 247 1.57 -14.70 -2.46
CA LEU A 247 2.40 -13.50 -2.49
C LEU A 247 1.47 -12.27 -2.64
N ALA A 248 1.18 -11.62 -1.52
CA ALA A 248 0.41 -10.38 -1.49
C ALA A 248 1.35 -9.20 -1.81
N CYS A 249 1.54 -8.93 -3.10
CA CYS A 249 2.45 -7.90 -3.59
C CYS A 249 1.73 -6.57 -3.83
N HIS A 250 2.49 -5.47 -3.72
CA HIS A 250 2.07 -4.18 -4.24
C HIS A 250 1.55 -4.27 -5.67
N GLN A 251 0.44 -3.59 -5.98
CA GLN A 251 -0.31 -3.70 -7.24
C GLN A 251 0.14 -2.65 -8.28
N ALA A 252 1.43 -2.64 -8.62
CA ALA A 252 2.00 -1.67 -9.56
C ALA A 252 1.30 -1.67 -10.92
N ASN A 253 1.18 -2.82 -11.55
CA ASN A 253 0.33 -3.16 -12.70
C ASN A 253 0.45 -4.66 -13.02
N MET A 254 -0.44 -5.16 -13.88
CA MET A 254 -0.50 -6.59 -14.23
C MET A 254 0.80 -7.11 -14.90
N VAL A 255 1.46 -6.30 -15.73
CA VAL A 255 2.70 -6.72 -16.42
C VAL A 255 3.82 -6.91 -15.42
N ILE A 256 4.02 -5.95 -14.52
CA ILE A 256 5.05 -6.04 -13.47
C ILE A 256 4.81 -7.28 -12.59
N LEU A 257 3.58 -7.53 -12.15
CA LEU A 257 3.29 -8.69 -11.31
C LEU A 257 3.52 -10.02 -12.02
N ARG A 258 3.14 -10.13 -13.29
CA ARG A 258 3.42 -11.33 -14.09
C ARG A 258 4.92 -11.56 -14.27
N SER A 259 5.66 -10.52 -14.64
CA SER A 259 7.12 -10.62 -14.78
C SER A 259 7.81 -10.96 -13.44
N LEU A 260 7.30 -10.43 -12.34
CA LEU A 260 7.78 -10.80 -11.01
C LEU A 260 7.50 -12.27 -10.68
N ALA A 261 6.30 -12.78 -10.98
CA ALA A 261 5.94 -14.19 -10.79
C ALA A 261 6.85 -15.12 -11.64
N GLU A 262 7.11 -14.75 -12.90
CA GLU A 262 8.05 -15.47 -13.77
C GLU A 262 9.48 -15.45 -13.19
N LYS A 263 9.96 -14.30 -12.73
CA LYS A 263 11.28 -14.14 -12.12
C LYS A 263 11.46 -14.95 -10.83
N LEU A 264 10.39 -15.04 -10.03
CA LEU A 264 10.34 -15.85 -8.81
C LEU A 264 10.08 -17.35 -9.08
N ASN A 265 9.85 -17.73 -10.32
CA ASN A 265 9.49 -19.08 -10.73
C ASN A 265 8.30 -19.64 -9.96
N VAL A 266 7.25 -18.82 -9.79
CA VAL A 266 5.99 -19.19 -9.15
C VAL A 266 4.82 -19.13 -10.13
N GLN A 267 3.76 -19.87 -9.86
CA GLN A 267 2.53 -19.80 -10.66
C GLN A 267 1.88 -18.42 -10.49
N ALA A 268 1.30 -17.90 -11.58
CA ALA A 268 0.75 -16.54 -11.59
C ALA A 268 -0.43 -16.35 -10.64
N ASP A 269 -1.16 -17.41 -10.29
CA ASP A 269 -2.25 -17.41 -9.31
C ASP A 269 -1.77 -17.16 -7.87
N LYS A 270 -0.50 -17.48 -7.58
CA LYS A 270 0.13 -17.15 -6.29
C LYS A 270 0.47 -15.65 -6.16
N VAL A 271 0.51 -14.88 -7.25
CA VAL A 271 0.75 -13.43 -7.28
C VAL A 271 -0.47 -12.75 -7.89
N PRO A 272 -1.60 -12.69 -7.20
CA PRO A 272 -2.84 -12.22 -7.77
C PRO A 272 -2.79 -10.74 -8.14
N PHE A 273 -3.41 -10.39 -9.28
CA PHE A 273 -3.70 -9.03 -9.67
C PHE A 273 -5.17 -8.73 -9.36
N THR A 274 -5.42 -8.02 -8.26
CA THR A 274 -6.76 -7.75 -7.72
C THR A 274 -7.28 -6.34 -8.03
N SER A 275 -6.41 -5.43 -8.45
CA SER A 275 -6.70 -3.99 -8.59
C SER A 275 -7.26 -3.59 -9.95
N ARG A 276 -7.76 -4.55 -10.74
CA ARG A 276 -8.32 -4.34 -12.10
C ARG A 276 -9.34 -3.19 -12.18
N GLU A 277 -10.19 -3.08 -11.16
CA GLU A 277 -11.32 -2.13 -11.10
C GLU A 277 -11.06 -0.96 -10.12
N ILE A 278 -9.81 -0.81 -9.70
CA ILE A 278 -9.44 0.17 -8.66
C ILE A 278 -8.31 1.08 -9.14
N GLY A 279 -7.27 0.49 -9.74
CA GLY A 279 -6.01 1.15 -10.07
C GLY A 279 -4.88 0.74 -9.11
N ASN A 280 -3.73 1.37 -9.22
CA ASN A 280 -2.62 1.24 -8.29
C ASN A 280 -2.91 2.06 -7.03
N GLU A 281 -3.17 1.40 -5.92
CA GLU A 281 -3.59 2.00 -4.65
C GLU A 281 -2.40 2.29 -3.70
N SER A 282 -1.18 2.37 -4.22
CA SER A 282 0.03 2.68 -3.44
C SER A 282 0.14 1.85 -2.15
N SER A 283 0.19 2.48 -0.97
CA SER A 283 0.32 1.81 0.33
C SER A 283 -0.88 0.94 0.72
N ALA A 284 -2.06 1.17 0.13
CA ALA A 284 -3.27 0.36 0.37
C ALA A 284 -3.26 -0.99 -0.36
N SER A 285 -2.37 -1.21 -1.33
CA SER A 285 -2.37 -2.38 -2.22
C SER A 285 -2.36 -3.71 -1.47
N ILE A 286 -1.47 -3.90 -0.51
CA ILE A 286 -1.32 -5.20 0.20
C ILE A 286 -2.59 -5.53 1.01
N PRO A 287 -3.16 -4.64 1.83
CA PRO A 287 -4.45 -4.90 2.49
C PRO A 287 -5.58 -5.21 1.51
N MET A 288 -5.63 -4.52 0.36
CA MET A 288 -6.62 -4.78 -0.69
C MET A 288 -6.47 -6.18 -1.30
N VAL A 289 -5.23 -6.62 -1.57
CA VAL A 289 -4.95 -8.00 -2.03
C VAL A 289 -5.40 -9.02 -0.99
N LEU A 290 -5.05 -8.82 0.29
CA LEU A 290 -5.45 -9.71 1.37
C LEU A 290 -6.97 -9.80 1.50
N GLN A 291 -7.66 -8.66 1.46
CA GLN A 291 -9.12 -8.58 1.47
C GLN A 291 -9.76 -9.31 0.29
N ALA A 292 -9.20 -9.20 -0.90
CA ALA A 292 -9.70 -9.89 -2.10
C ALA A 292 -9.39 -11.39 -2.13
N SER A 293 -8.41 -11.85 -1.34
CA SER A 293 -7.90 -13.22 -1.35
C SER A 293 -8.39 -14.08 -0.18
N GLN A 294 -9.44 -13.70 0.55
CA GLN A 294 -9.94 -14.41 1.74
C GLN A 294 -10.33 -15.88 1.48
N VAL A 295 -10.65 -16.24 0.24
CA VAL A 295 -10.97 -17.63 -0.14
C VAL A 295 -9.74 -18.47 -0.46
N ALA A 296 -8.56 -17.86 -0.52
CA ALA A 296 -7.30 -18.54 -0.73
C ALA A 296 -6.73 -19.13 0.58
N ASP A 297 -5.69 -19.92 0.47
CA ASP A 297 -4.92 -20.35 1.64
C ASP A 297 -4.08 -19.17 2.18
N LEU A 298 -4.45 -18.66 3.33
CA LEU A 298 -3.78 -17.55 4.02
C LEU A 298 -2.85 -18.03 5.15
N SER A 299 -2.50 -19.31 5.19
CA SER A 299 -1.68 -19.89 6.28
C SER A 299 -0.22 -19.46 6.23
N LYS A 300 0.32 -19.13 5.05
CA LYS A 300 1.69 -18.66 4.87
C LYS A 300 1.80 -17.65 3.73
N VAL A 301 1.44 -16.41 4.04
CA VAL A 301 1.43 -15.31 3.06
C VAL A 301 2.73 -14.53 3.15
N LEU A 302 3.38 -14.31 2.01
CA LEU A 302 4.46 -13.34 1.87
C LEU A 302 3.87 -12.03 1.37
N CYS A 303 3.91 -10.99 2.19
CA CYS A 303 3.54 -9.62 1.81
C CYS A 303 4.79 -8.89 1.32
N CYS A 304 4.71 -8.22 0.16
CA CYS A 304 5.84 -7.50 -0.41
C CYS A 304 5.40 -6.17 -1.01
N GLY A 305 5.89 -5.07 -0.44
CA GLY A 305 5.75 -3.71 -0.96
C GLY A 305 7.05 -3.26 -1.62
N PHE A 306 6.96 -2.53 -2.74
CA PHE A 306 8.11 -2.00 -3.46
C PHE A 306 7.71 -0.79 -4.32
N GLY A 307 8.61 0.18 -4.46
CA GLY A 307 8.39 1.40 -5.25
C GLY A 307 9.20 2.59 -4.77
N VAL A 308 8.47 3.66 -4.48
CA VAL A 308 9.06 4.96 -4.07
C VAL A 308 10.17 4.79 -3.04
N GLY A 309 11.37 5.51 -3.35
CA GLY A 309 12.49 5.51 -2.44
C GLY A 309 13.83 5.47 -3.19
N LEU A 310 14.14 4.56 -4.16
CA LEU A 310 13.41 3.31 -4.30
C LEU A 310 13.57 2.48 -3.04
N SER A 311 12.54 1.76 -2.69
CA SER A 311 12.53 0.93 -1.50
C SER A 311 11.70 -0.35 -1.70
N ALA A 312 12.04 -1.38 -0.96
CA ALA A 312 11.27 -2.61 -0.88
C ALA A 312 11.24 -3.13 0.55
N GLY A 313 10.13 -3.75 0.90
CA GLY A 313 9.96 -4.44 2.17
C GLY A 313 9.12 -5.70 1.99
N ALA A 314 9.42 -6.73 2.79
CA ALA A 314 8.63 -7.96 2.81
C ALA A 314 8.50 -8.50 4.23
N PHE A 315 7.41 -9.21 4.49
CA PHE A 315 7.23 -10.01 5.71
C PHE A 315 6.40 -11.27 5.40
N ILE A 316 6.53 -12.28 6.27
CA ILE A 316 5.75 -13.52 6.17
C ILE A 316 4.81 -13.60 7.37
N TYR A 317 3.52 -13.88 7.11
CA TYR A 317 2.52 -13.96 8.17
C TYR A 317 1.42 -14.99 7.85
N ASN A 318 0.82 -15.55 8.91
CA ASN A 318 -0.37 -16.41 8.83
C ASN A 318 -1.62 -15.59 9.15
N PHE A 319 -2.44 -15.29 8.13
CA PHE A 319 -3.66 -14.49 8.26
C PHE A 319 -4.92 -15.32 8.54
N THR A 320 -4.83 -16.62 8.80
CA THR A 320 -6.02 -17.48 9.03
C THR A 320 -6.86 -17.08 10.24
N LYS A 321 -6.29 -16.30 11.17
CA LYS A 321 -6.98 -15.77 12.36
C LYS A 321 -7.15 -14.24 12.31
N THR A 322 -7.09 -13.65 11.11
CA THR A 322 -7.31 -12.21 10.88
C THR A 322 -8.76 -11.99 10.46
N ASP A 323 -9.43 -11.04 11.10
CA ASP A 323 -10.80 -10.66 10.77
C ASP A 323 -10.80 -9.66 9.60
N PHE A 324 -11.53 -9.97 8.53
CA PHE A 324 -11.63 -9.12 7.33
C PHE A 324 -13.00 -8.45 7.26
N TYR A 325 -13.02 -7.11 7.21
CA TYR A 325 -14.24 -6.30 7.26
C TYR A 325 -14.75 -5.81 5.90
N GLY A 326 -14.14 -6.27 4.82
CA GLY A 326 -14.58 -5.94 3.46
C GLY A 326 -14.00 -4.62 2.94
N VAL A 327 -14.54 -4.21 1.78
CA VAL A 327 -14.24 -2.94 1.12
C VAL A 327 -15.49 -2.06 1.19
N SER A 328 -15.36 -0.88 1.78
CA SER A 328 -16.42 0.13 1.83
C SER A 328 -16.27 1.15 0.70
N GLU A 329 -17.35 1.80 0.31
CA GLU A 329 -17.34 2.90 -0.65
C GLU A 329 -17.69 4.22 0.05
N LEU A 330 -16.95 5.29 -0.26
CA LEU A 330 -17.18 6.66 0.23
C LEU A 330 -17.60 7.57 -0.92
#